data_5dff3196514ea7121f836ad1ffb8a69b
#
_entry.id   5dff3196514ea7121f836ad1ffb8a69b
#
_cell.length_a   1.000
_cell.length_b   1.000
_cell.length_c   1.000
_cell.angle_alpha   90.00
_cell.angle_beta   90.00
_cell.angle_gamma   90.00
#
_symmetry.space_group_name_H-M   'P 1'
#
loop_
_entity.id
_entity.type
_entity.pdbx_description
1 polymer ?
#
loop_
_entity_poly.entity_id
_entity_poly.type
_entity_poly.pdbx_seq_one_letter_code
_entity_poly.pdbx_strand_id
1 'polypeptide(L)'
;MDTVKRIVLICAAVCAFTIAMAACEGNATLLTQKMLDQAGGSFVVKKDYTAKGAKLYLANKQELLFEGGSIDDAELVGNHSLVKVKGTKPAFGKKIIISGIWDVKEAHDGWFAFEEGKGFLSNQLIKNMLAFSNDNTFCHLFFEEKRVYYFELPYKGNAKLGDEFSYHIKEDGKKKRHYGDMYNEKYSFLRIFTIPSNTKITLHSTLQMLPTNVGAYFVFWEHGKQNVTIEGTGTIAGDNKEHLYNCPFAGSKYYGEWGFLFRCFKCKNFVFRGITLRDAFGDCLIFQGSHIDNEKGTRYAEGLLIENVKIIGARRNGIAIGARNVVIRNCHFEGCGITSAHGTPPRCAIDFEPDKVKSYPEIGNENVLMEKCTFKNNYYDVGSYRNNLSEYGKLATTIKNCIFTAPLKIEGTYWMRFENCYIPFVWNSKDDKSILRYSKHMEFIDCEFGRLDLSVVELATKNYNKYTRCKYNTKKK
;
A
#
# COMPACT_ATOMS: atom_id res chain seq x y z
N MET A 1 1.44 -39.99 44.58
CA MET A 1 2.86 -39.51 44.61
C MET A 1 3.39 -39.00 43.29
N ASP A 2 2.85 -39.41 42.14
CA ASP A 2 3.37 -38.97 40.83
C ASP A 2 2.95 -37.54 40.39
N THR A 3 1.77 -37.08 40.77
CA THR A 3 1.28 -35.75 40.37
C THR A 3 2.08 -34.61 41.01
N VAL A 4 2.46 -34.80 42.28
CA VAL A 4 3.26 -33.77 43.02
C VAL A 4 4.68 -33.70 42.46
N LYS A 5 5.28 -34.85 42.07
CA LYS A 5 6.61 -34.85 41.43
C LYS A 5 6.59 -34.16 40.06
N ARG A 6 5.52 -34.30 39.27
CA ARG A 6 5.38 -33.59 37.96
C ARG A 6 5.22 -32.11 38.14
N ILE A 7 4.47 -31.64 39.14
CA ILE A 7 4.31 -30.19 39.42
C ILE A 7 5.64 -29.56 39.88
N VAL A 8 6.39 -30.25 40.74
CA VAL A 8 7.71 -29.77 41.17
C VAL A 8 8.71 -29.72 40.03
N LEU A 9 8.69 -30.69 39.10
CA LEU A 9 9.56 -30.65 37.92
C LEU A 9 9.21 -29.50 36.94
N ILE A 10 7.92 -29.21 36.76
CA ILE A 10 7.47 -28.11 35.91
C ILE A 10 7.82 -26.77 36.55
N CYS A 11 7.62 -26.61 37.85
CA CYS A 11 8.04 -25.38 38.56
C CYS A 11 9.57 -25.20 38.54
N ALA A 12 10.35 -26.26 38.69
CA ALA A 12 11.80 -26.18 38.59
C ALA A 12 12.29 -25.86 37.18
N ALA A 13 11.63 -26.39 36.15
CA ALA A 13 11.93 -26.07 34.75
C ALA A 13 11.56 -24.62 34.40
N VAL A 14 10.43 -24.12 34.89
CA VAL A 14 10.00 -22.72 34.68
C VAL A 14 10.92 -21.77 35.48
N CYS A 15 11.32 -22.09 36.69
CA CYS A 15 12.32 -21.30 37.44
C CYS A 15 13.71 -21.34 36.82
N ALA A 16 14.15 -22.49 36.30
CA ALA A 16 15.42 -22.59 35.57
C ALA A 16 15.38 -21.80 34.24
N PHE A 17 14.23 -21.78 33.53
CA PHE A 17 14.06 -21.00 32.32
C PHE A 17 14.01 -19.49 32.61
N THR A 18 13.36 -19.07 33.72
CA THR A 18 13.38 -17.66 34.15
C THR A 18 14.75 -17.22 34.65
N ILE A 19 15.50 -18.09 35.34
CA ILE A 19 16.87 -17.77 35.78
C ILE A 19 17.83 -17.78 34.56
N ALA A 20 17.66 -18.66 33.57
CA ALA A 20 18.44 -18.65 32.33
C ALA A 20 18.14 -17.41 31.45
N MET A 21 16.89 -16.93 31.45
CA MET A 21 16.53 -15.66 30.76
C MET A 21 17.10 -14.43 31.47
N ALA A 22 17.18 -14.43 32.84
CA ALA A 22 17.81 -13.37 33.61
C ALA A 22 19.36 -13.41 33.54
N ALA A 23 19.95 -14.56 33.26
CA ALA A 23 21.41 -14.69 33.09
C ALA A 23 21.93 -14.31 31.71
N CYS A 24 21.05 -14.06 30.71
CA CYS A 24 21.41 -13.57 29.38
C CYS A 24 21.26 -12.05 29.20
N GLU A 25 20.90 -11.29 30.21
CA GLU A 25 21.14 -9.83 30.23
C GLU A 25 22.64 -9.63 30.44
N GLY A 26 23.41 -9.81 29.35
CA GLY A 26 24.81 -9.41 29.32
C GLY A 26 24.90 -7.96 29.80
N ASN A 27 25.93 -7.65 30.61
CA ASN A 27 26.17 -6.36 31.22
C ASN A 27 26.32 -5.23 30.18
N ALA A 28 25.21 -4.83 29.51
CA ALA A 28 25.21 -3.69 28.61
C ALA A 28 25.60 -2.42 29.39
N THR A 29 26.53 -1.67 28.83
CA THR A 29 26.95 -0.41 29.44
C THR A 29 25.85 0.63 29.31
N LEU A 30 25.58 1.39 30.37
CA LEU A 30 24.63 2.51 30.32
C LEU A 30 25.15 3.58 29.33
N LEU A 31 24.41 3.85 28.27
CA LEU A 31 24.64 4.96 27.36
C LEU A 31 23.98 6.21 27.92
N THR A 32 24.72 7.30 28.00
CA THR A 32 24.24 8.58 28.49
C THR A 32 24.44 9.69 27.49
N GLN A 33 23.65 10.76 27.57
CA GLN A 33 23.82 11.96 26.71
C GLN A 33 25.24 12.51 26.81
N LYS A 34 25.81 12.56 28.01
CA LYS A 34 27.17 13.03 28.21
C LYS A 34 28.22 12.28 27.39
N MET A 35 28.04 10.96 27.20
CA MET A 35 28.97 10.16 26.40
C MET A 35 28.88 10.53 24.90
N LEU A 36 27.68 10.81 24.40
CA LEU A 36 27.49 11.27 23.00
C LEU A 36 28.09 12.68 22.81
N ASP A 37 27.85 13.59 23.78
CA ASP A 37 28.38 14.95 23.72
C ASP A 37 29.91 14.96 23.75
N GLN A 38 30.53 14.12 24.57
CA GLN A 38 31.98 14.01 24.71
C GLN A 38 32.64 13.36 23.47
N ALA A 39 31.91 12.52 22.72
CA ALA A 39 32.44 11.89 21.51
C ALA A 39 32.60 12.84 20.33
N GLY A 40 31.97 14.00 20.37
CA GLY A 40 32.05 14.99 19.30
C GLY A 40 31.48 14.48 17.99
N GLY A 41 32.30 14.44 16.92
CA GLY A 41 31.84 14.12 15.56
C GLY A 41 31.50 12.64 15.30
N SER A 42 32.05 11.69 16.12
CA SER A 42 31.79 10.25 15.91
C SER A 42 31.76 9.50 17.25
N PHE A 43 30.70 8.75 17.47
CA PHE A 43 30.58 7.84 18.62
C PHE A 43 30.80 6.40 18.13
N VAL A 44 31.91 5.78 18.58
CA VAL A 44 32.28 4.42 18.17
C VAL A 44 31.69 3.40 19.12
N VAL A 45 30.81 2.53 18.60
CA VAL A 45 30.08 1.49 19.35
C VAL A 45 30.81 0.16 19.23
N LYS A 46 31.70 -0.14 20.21
CA LYS A 46 32.50 -1.40 20.27
C LYS A 46 31.93 -2.45 21.21
N LYS A 47 30.98 -2.09 22.04
CA LYS A 47 30.33 -2.97 23.00
C LYS A 47 28.84 -2.66 23.06
N ASP A 48 28.10 -3.50 23.77
CA ASP A 48 26.65 -3.33 23.88
C ASP A 48 26.29 -2.22 24.89
N TYR A 49 25.36 -1.36 24.46
CA TYR A 49 24.86 -0.25 25.26
C TYR A 49 23.35 -0.35 25.44
N THR A 50 22.86 0.12 26.57
CA THR A 50 21.44 0.38 26.82
C THR A 50 21.27 1.79 27.37
N ALA A 51 20.22 2.49 26.98
CA ALA A 51 19.88 3.79 27.56
C ALA A 51 18.70 3.70 28.53
N LYS A 52 18.17 2.50 28.81
CA LYS A 52 17.02 2.27 29.70
C LYS A 52 15.80 3.12 29.31
N GLY A 53 15.48 3.19 28.02
CA GLY A 53 14.39 3.97 27.47
C GLY A 53 14.65 5.48 27.34
N ALA A 54 15.86 5.96 27.66
CA ALA A 54 16.16 7.38 27.54
C ALA A 54 16.15 7.86 26.08
N LYS A 55 15.73 9.10 25.91
CA LYS A 55 15.82 9.85 24.65
C LYS A 55 17.17 10.56 24.60
N LEU A 56 17.97 10.25 23.60
CA LEU A 56 19.31 10.75 23.39
C LEU A 56 19.40 11.51 22.09
N TYR A 57 20.04 12.67 22.12
CA TYR A 57 20.17 13.58 20.98
C TYR A 57 21.58 13.54 20.42
N LEU A 58 21.69 13.31 19.13
CA LEU A 58 22.97 13.38 18.45
C LEU A 58 23.27 14.84 18.06
N ALA A 59 24.54 15.20 18.15
CA ALA A 59 25.00 16.49 17.65
C ALA A 59 24.83 16.59 16.14
N ASN A 60 24.85 17.82 15.60
CA ASN A 60 24.75 18.02 14.16
C ASN A 60 25.85 17.25 13.42
N LYS A 61 25.44 16.42 12.46
CA LYS A 61 26.31 15.52 11.66
C LYS A 61 27.12 14.51 12.44
N GLN A 62 26.75 14.23 13.69
CA GLN A 62 27.42 13.19 14.48
C GLN A 62 27.18 11.81 13.84
N GLU A 63 28.26 11.04 13.71
CA GLU A 63 28.23 9.66 13.19
C GLU A 63 28.13 8.65 14.33
N LEU A 64 27.26 7.66 14.20
CA LEU A 64 27.26 6.41 14.95
C LEU A 64 28.05 5.37 14.16
N LEU A 65 29.24 5.01 14.61
CA LEU A 65 30.10 4.00 13.98
C LEU A 65 30.05 2.70 14.79
N PHE A 66 29.36 1.70 14.28
CA PHE A 66 29.25 0.39 14.91
C PHE A 66 30.43 -0.50 14.50
N GLU A 67 31.22 -0.93 15.48
CA GLU A 67 32.37 -1.85 15.34
C GLU A 67 32.19 -3.06 16.27
N GLY A 68 31.09 -3.83 16.08
CA GLY A 68 30.79 -5.07 16.81
C GLY A 68 29.96 -4.89 18.08
N GLY A 69 29.68 -3.66 18.52
CA GLY A 69 28.71 -3.37 19.59
C GLY A 69 27.33 -3.07 19.06
N SER A 70 26.38 -2.89 19.97
CA SER A 70 24.97 -2.52 19.67
C SER A 70 24.45 -1.46 20.63
N ILE A 71 23.34 -0.79 20.24
CA ILE A 71 22.57 0.10 21.10
C ILE A 71 21.13 -0.41 21.17
N ASP A 72 20.60 -0.60 22.36
CA ASP A 72 19.23 -1.01 22.60
C ASP A 72 18.55 -0.13 23.66
N ASP A 73 17.21 -0.22 23.73
CA ASP A 73 16.37 0.44 24.73
C ASP A 73 16.67 1.95 24.84
N ALA A 74 16.62 2.64 23.69
CA ALA A 74 16.86 4.07 23.53
C ALA A 74 15.99 4.67 22.44
N GLU A 75 15.63 5.96 22.56
CA GLU A 75 15.24 6.79 21.42
C GLU A 75 16.45 7.61 20.96
N LEU A 76 16.95 7.36 19.75
CA LEU A 76 18.05 8.12 19.14
C LEU A 76 17.49 9.17 18.20
N VAL A 77 17.70 10.44 18.54
CA VAL A 77 17.24 11.60 17.76
C VAL A 77 18.39 12.13 16.91
N GLY A 78 18.32 11.89 15.61
CA GLY A 78 19.29 12.39 14.66
C GLY A 78 19.15 13.89 14.41
N ASN A 79 20.27 14.54 14.09
CA ASN A 79 20.36 15.92 13.63
C ASN A 79 21.33 15.96 12.45
N HIS A 80 20.82 15.63 11.24
CA HIS A 80 21.67 15.35 10.08
C HIS A 80 22.74 14.28 10.35
N SER A 81 22.39 13.33 11.24
CA SER A 81 23.33 12.34 11.77
C SER A 81 23.55 11.21 10.76
N LEU A 82 24.67 10.51 10.96
CA LEU A 82 25.12 9.44 10.08
C LEU A 82 25.16 8.10 10.84
N VAL A 83 24.98 7.03 10.11
CA VAL A 83 25.18 5.66 10.63
C VAL A 83 26.12 4.90 9.74
N LYS A 84 27.07 4.20 10.34
CA LYS A 84 27.96 3.27 9.68
C LYS A 84 28.09 1.98 10.47
N VAL A 85 27.76 0.86 9.85
CA VAL A 85 27.82 -0.45 10.50
C VAL A 85 28.94 -1.28 9.85
N LYS A 86 29.88 -1.75 10.67
CA LYS A 86 30.91 -2.70 10.27
C LYS A 86 30.60 -4.07 10.89
N GLY A 87 30.62 -5.10 10.06
CA GLY A 87 30.33 -6.47 10.48
C GLY A 87 28.87 -6.87 10.33
N THR A 88 28.54 -8.04 10.84
CA THR A 88 27.24 -8.71 10.63
C THR A 88 26.34 -8.73 11.87
N LYS A 89 26.87 -8.29 13.04
CA LYS A 89 26.07 -8.20 14.26
C LYS A 89 25.07 -7.04 14.13
N PRO A 90 23.79 -7.23 14.52
CA PRO A 90 22.83 -6.13 14.56
C PRO A 90 23.35 -4.95 15.40
N ALA A 91 23.30 -3.77 14.81
CA ALA A 91 23.72 -2.51 15.43
C ALA A 91 22.67 -2.00 16.43
N PHE A 92 21.39 -2.25 16.13
CA PHE A 92 20.25 -1.77 16.89
C PHE A 92 19.48 -2.93 17.50
N GLY A 93 19.19 -2.83 18.77
CA GLY A 93 18.38 -3.81 19.50
C GLY A 93 16.88 -3.66 19.18
N LYS A 94 16.05 -4.50 19.83
CA LYS A 94 14.61 -4.58 19.55
C LYS A 94 13.80 -3.40 20.05
N LYS A 95 14.28 -2.74 21.13
CA LYS A 95 13.60 -1.62 21.79
C LYS A 95 14.11 -0.25 21.33
N ILE A 96 14.89 -0.21 20.25
CA ILE A 96 15.39 1.05 19.71
C ILE A 96 14.29 1.83 19.00
N ILE A 97 14.32 3.14 19.13
CA ILE A 97 13.50 4.09 18.35
C ILE A 97 14.46 5.04 17.64
N ILE A 98 14.32 5.14 16.34
CA ILE A 98 15.04 6.08 15.47
C ILE A 98 14.10 7.24 15.14
N SER A 99 14.53 8.47 15.39
CA SER A 99 13.76 9.69 15.11
C SER A 99 14.68 10.86 14.74
N GLY A 100 14.11 12.02 14.39
CA GLY A 100 14.88 13.18 13.96
C GLY A 100 15.28 13.12 12.49
N ILE A 101 16.37 13.82 12.12
CA ILE A 101 16.86 13.95 10.75
C ILE A 101 18.17 13.18 10.60
N TRP A 102 18.19 12.28 9.63
CA TRP A 102 19.35 11.44 9.32
C TRP A 102 19.78 11.64 7.87
N ASP A 103 21.08 11.75 7.62
CA ASP A 103 21.67 11.85 6.29
C ASP A 103 22.32 10.51 5.88
N VAL A 104 21.57 9.43 6.10
CA VAL A 104 22.00 8.07 5.76
C VAL A 104 21.70 7.82 4.28
N LYS A 105 22.72 7.44 3.51
CA LYS A 105 22.56 7.15 2.07
C LYS A 105 21.91 5.80 1.81
N GLU A 106 22.21 4.82 2.68
CA GLU A 106 21.65 3.47 2.62
C GLU A 106 21.49 2.90 4.02
N ALA A 107 20.43 2.14 4.25
CA ALA A 107 20.16 1.44 5.49
C ALA A 107 19.66 0.02 5.21
N HIS A 108 20.04 -0.92 6.06
CA HIS A 108 19.79 -2.35 5.88
C HIS A 108 18.97 -2.91 7.04
N ASP A 109 17.99 -3.76 6.75
CA ASP A 109 17.18 -4.44 7.76
C ASP A 109 18.03 -5.33 8.69
N GLY A 110 19.15 -5.84 8.20
CA GLY A 110 20.14 -6.56 9.01
C GLY A 110 20.81 -5.73 10.11
N TRP A 111 20.69 -4.41 10.10
CA TRP A 111 21.17 -3.55 11.20
C TRP A 111 20.33 -3.68 12.48
N PHE A 112 19.14 -4.25 12.38
CA PHE A 112 18.20 -4.37 13.48
C PHE A 112 18.10 -5.81 13.99
N ALA A 113 18.06 -5.97 15.29
CA ALA A 113 17.71 -7.24 15.91
C ALA A 113 16.27 -7.63 15.53
N PHE A 114 16.11 -8.86 15.04
CA PHE A 114 14.85 -9.38 14.52
C PHE A 114 14.49 -10.69 15.21
N GLU A 115 13.21 -10.88 15.48
CA GLU A 115 12.62 -12.16 15.90
C GLU A 115 11.58 -12.59 14.86
N GLU A 116 11.63 -13.88 14.53
CA GLU A 116 10.75 -14.46 13.54
C GLU A 116 9.43 -14.94 14.18
N GLY A 117 8.34 -14.78 13.44
CA GLY A 117 7.03 -15.32 13.80
C GLY A 117 5.95 -14.28 14.10
N LYS A 118 4.69 -14.71 14.00
CA LYS A 118 3.50 -13.83 14.19
C LYS A 118 3.42 -13.19 15.59
N GLY A 119 4.10 -13.76 16.58
CA GLY A 119 4.14 -13.20 17.95
C GLY A 119 5.07 -12.01 18.12
N PHE A 120 5.89 -11.70 17.12
CA PHE A 120 6.89 -10.63 17.20
C PHE A 120 6.58 -9.54 16.16
N LEU A 121 6.11 -8.39 16.65
CA LEU A 121 5.72 -7.28 15.79
C LEU A 121 6.94 -6.50 15.30
N SER A 122 6.96 -6.25 14.02
CA SER A 122 8.01 -5.51 13.33
C SER A 122 7.65 -4.05 13.04
N ASN A 123 6.54 -3.53 13.58
CA ASN A 123 6.12 -2.14 13.36
C ASN A 123 7.25 -1.14 13.62
N GLN A 124 7.94 -1.30 14.77
CA GLN A 124 9.00 -0.36 15.14
C GLN A 124 10.23 -0.51 14.26
N LEU A 125 10.62 -1.73 13.87
CA LEU A 125 11.73 -1.97 12.95
C LEU A 125 11.48 -1.29 11.60
N ILE A 126 10.29 -1.49 11.02
CA ILE A 126 9.93 -0.87 9.73
C ILE A 126 9.92 0.66 9.87
N LYS A 127 9.37 1.21 10.97
CA LYS A 127 9.40 2.65 11.23
C LYS A 127 10.82 3.18 11.38
N ASN A 128 11.70 2.45 12.04
CA ASN A 128 13.11 2.84 12.20
C ASN A 128 13.84 2.85 10.84
N MET A 129 13.59 1.85 10.00
CA MET A 129 14.12 1.84 8.63
C MET A 129 13.67 3.09 7.86
N LEU A 130 12.37 3.39 7.88
CA LEU A 130 11.81 4.56 7.20
C LEU A 130 12.32 5.89 7.79
N ALA A 131 12.64 5.93 9.08
CA ALA A 131 13.15 7.12 9.76
C ALA A 131 14.57 7.52 9.34
N PHE A 132 15.34 6.62 8.72
CA PHE A 132 16.61 6.98 8.10
C PHE A 132 16.45 7.79 6.81
N SER A 133 15.27 7.76 6.20
CA SER A 133 14.92 8.60 5.05
C SER A 133 14.33 9.93 5.51
N ASN A 134 14.51 10.96 4.72
CA ASN A 134 13.85 12.24 4.90
C ASN A 134 13.44 12.85 3.55
N ASP A 135 12.52 13.81 3.56
CA ASP A 135 11.99 14.37 2.31
C ASP A 135 13.01 15.17 1.47
N ASN A 136 14.17 15.49 2.01
CA ASN A 136 15.15 16.38 1.39
C ASN A 136 16.36 15.65 0.77
N THR A 137 16.66 14.44 1.23
CA THR A 137 17.83 13.68 0.81
C THR A 137 17.45 12.31 0.30
N PHE A 138 18.18 11.82 -0.72
CA PHE A 138 18.00 10.46 -1.20
C PHE A 138 18.50 9.45 -0.18
N CYS A 139 17.67 8.42 0.10
CA CYS A 139 18.04 7.28 0.91
C CYS A 139 17.59 5.98 0.25
N HIS A 140 18.45 4.96 0.30
CA HIS A 140 18.15 3.62 -0.18
C HIS A 140 17.98 2.66 1.01
N LEU A 141 16.81 2.10 1.16
CA LEU A 141 16.47 1.14 2.22
C LEU A 141 16.48 -0.27 1.65
N PHE A 142 17.18 -1.20 2.30
CA PHE A 142 17.27 -2.58 1.91
C PHE A 142 16.56 -3.49 2.92
N PHE A 143 15.56 -4.21 2.46
CA PHE A 143 14.96 -5.37 3.12
C PHE A 143 15.42 -6.61 2.37
N GLU A 144 16.69 -6.99 2.59
CA GLU A 144 17.39 -8.02 1.82
C GLU A 144 17.13 -9.43 2.33
N GLU A 145 16.92 -9.57 3.61
CA GLU A 145 16.69 -10.84 4.25
C GLU A 145 15.33 -11.41 3.84
N LYS A 146 15.27 -12.69 3.48
CA LYS A 146 14.03 -13.38 3.16
C LYS A 146 13.20 -13.67 4.43
N ARG A 147 12.79 -12.64 5.11
CA ARG A 147 12.04 -12.65 6.36
C ARG A 147 10.58 -12.31 6.16
N VAL A 148 9.75 -12.61 7.15
CA VAL A 148 8.37 -12.13 7.23
C VAL A 148 8.27 -11.14 8.39
N TYR A 149 8.08 -9.88 8.06
CA TYR A 149 7.88 -8.80 9.00
C TYR A 149 6.39 -8.66 9.28
N TYR A 150 5.94 -9.16 10.42
CA TYR A 150 4.55 -9.03 10.84
C TYR A 150 4.32 -7.68 11.48
N PHE A 151 3.26 -6.99 11.08
CA PHE A 151 2.87 -5.72 11.66
C PHE A 151 1.35 -5.66 11.87
N GLU A 152 0.94 -4.79 12.78
CA GLU A 152 -0.47 -4.56 13.10
C GLU A 152 -0.83 -3.07 13.05
N LEU A 153 -2.11 -2.76 13.05
CA LEU A 153 -2.57 -1.40 13.29
C LEU A 153 -2.14 -0.95 14.69
N PRO A 154 -1.60 0.28 14.84
CA PRO A 154 -1.15 0.79 16.14
C PRO A 154 -2.32 1.09 17.09
N TYR A 155 -3.42 0.39 16.93
CA TYR A 155 -4.65 0.61 17.66
C TYR A 155 -4.99 -0.58 18.56
N LYS A 156 -5.19 -0.27 19.83
CA LYS A 156 -5.64 -1.23 20.87
C LYS A 156 -6.97 -0.75 21.46
N GLY A 157 -8.05 -0.84 20.68
CA GLY A 157 -9.35 -0.37 21.14
C GLY A 157 -10.51 -1.31 20.78
N ASN A 158 -11.60 -1.17 21.52
CA ASN A 158 -12.82 -1.93 21.31
C ASN A 158 -13.48 -1.56 19.97
N ALA A 159 -14.29 -2.46 19.42
CA ALA A 159 -15.04 -2.38 18.16
C ALA A 159 -15.82 -1.08 17.89
N LYS A 160 -15.87 -0.12 18.81
CA LYS A 160 -16.42 1.23 18.62
C LYS A 160 -15.77 2.06 17.51
N LEU A 161 -14.59 1.66 17.04
CA LEU A 161 -13.96 2.28 15.86
C LEU A 161 -14.64 1.96 14.54
N GLY A 162 -15.37 0.88 14.45
CA GLY A 162 -16.25 0.64 13.33
C GLY A 162 -17.28 1.77 13.17
N ASP A 163 -17.71 2.41 14.27
CA ASP A 163 -18.64 3.52 14.28
C ASP A 163 -18.08 4.79 13.63
N GLU A 164 -16.78 5.04 13.79
CA GLU A 164 -16.14 6.26 13.31
C GLU A 164 -15.78 6.19 11.82
N PHE A 165 -15.69 4.98 11.26
CA PHE A 165 -15.27 4.70 9.87
C PHE A 165 -16.35 4.13 8.97
N SER A 166 -17.44 3.61 9.52
CA SER A 166 -18.65 3.44 8.79
C SER A 166 -19.30 4.80 8.69
N TYR A 167 -19.07 5.56 7.62
CA TYR A 167 -19.85 6.78 7.34
C TYR A 167 -20.71 7.24 8.50
N HIS A 168 -20.43 8.38 9.13
CA HIS A 168 -21.30 8.91 10.16
C HIS A 168 -22.75 8.87 9.68
N ILE A 169 -23.49 7.90 10.18
CA ILE A 169 -24.94 7.90 10.07
C ILE A 169 -25.37 9.01 11.01
N LYS A 170 -25.89 10.10 10.49
CA LYS A 170 -26.54 11.10 11.32
C LYS A 170 -27.67 10.42 12.09
N GLU A 171 -28.02 10.95 13.25
CA GLU A 171 -29.18 10.52 14.04
C GLU A 171 -30.51 10.51 13.24
N ASP A 172 -30.56 11.28 12.13
CA ASP A 172 -31.68 11.31 11.17
C ASP A 172 -31.60 10.22 10.10
N GLY A 173 -30.66 9.26 10.17
CA GLY A 173 -30.47 8.19 9.19
C GLY A 173 -29.82 8.62 7.88
N LYS A 174 -29.48 9.89 7.69
CA LYS A 174 -28.84 10.39 6.48
C LYS A 174 -27.32 10.26 6.55
N LYS A 175 -26.74 9.69 5.49
CA LYS A 175 -25.30 9.50 5.39
C LYS A 175 -24.56 10.81 5.16
N LYS A 176 -23.58 11.12 6.00
CA LYS A 176 -22.64 12.20 5.75
C LYS A 176 -21.25 11.60 5.49
N ARG A 177 -20.75 11.72 4.25
CA ARG A 177 -19.37 11.37 3.92
C ARG A 177 -18.45 12.44 4.50
N HIS A 178 -17.69 12.11 5.53
CA HIS A 178 -16.64 12.97 6.05
C HIS A 178 -15.27 12.54 5.50
N TYR A 179 -15.02 12.82 4.23
CA TYR A 179 -13.69 12.61 3.66
C TYR A 179 -12.60 13.42 4.37
N GLY A 180 -12.95 14.59 4.94
CA GLY A 180 -12.02 15.44 5.68
C GLY A 180 -11.52 14.84 6.99
N ASP A 181 -12.31 13.99 7.64
CA ASP A 181 -11.96 13.46 8.96
C ASP A 181 -10.80 12.47 8.91
N MET A 182 -10.61 11.75 7.79
CA MET A 182 -9.49 10.82 7.62
C MET A 182 -8.12 11.53 7.54
N TYR A 183 -8.11 12.83 7.25
CA TYR A 183 -6.90 13.67 7.26
C TYR A 183 -6.60 14.23 8.65
N ASN A 184 -7.55 14.13 9.58
CA ASN A 184 -7.39 14.64 10.92
C ASN A 184 -6.39 13.78 11.71
N GLU A 185 -5.57 14.43 12.53
CA GLU A 185 -4.65 13.79 13.49
C GLU A 185 -5.36 12.78 14.41
N LYS A 186 -6.64 13.00 14.71
CA LYS A 186 -7.50 12.09 15.48
C LYS A 186 -7.52 10.67 14.90
N TYR A 187 -7.33 10.52 13.57
CA TYR A 187 -7.36 9.23 12.87
C TYR A 187 -5.98 8.76 12.38
N SER A 188 -4.92 9.36 12.90
CA SER A 188 -3.53 8.99 12.57
C SER A 188 -3.22 7.52 12.86
N PHE A 189 -3.90 6.91 13.82
CA PHE A 189 -3.75 5.48 14.18
C PHE A 189 -4.15 4.50 13.06
N LEU A 190 -4.88 4.93 12.05
CA LEU A 190 -5.18 4.10 10.87
C LEU A 190 -4.04 4.07 9.85
N ARG A 191 -3.09 4.95 9.98
CA ARG A 191 -1.91 5.06 9.13
C ARG A 191 -0.78 4.33 9.82
N ILE A 192 -0.27 3.27 9.19
CA ILE A 192 0.77 2.47 9.83
C ILE A 192 2.14 3.06 9.51
N PHE A 193 2.40 3.29 8.23
CA PHE A 193 3.69 3.77 7.73
C PHE A 193 3.51 4.95 6.77
N THR A 194 4.57 5.75 6.65
CA THR A 194 4.74 6.78 5.62
C THR A 194 6.16 6.69 5.09
N ILE A 195 6.32 6.71 3.77
CA ILE A 195 7.60 6.71 3.09
C ILE A 195 7.98 8.16 2.79
N PRO A 196 9.09 8.68 3.29
CA PRO A 196 9.57 10.00 2.91
C PRO A 196 9.82 10.11 1.40
N SER A 197 9.74 11.32 0.85
CA SER A 197 10.14 11.58 -0.54
C SER A 197 11.61 11.20 -0.75
N ASN A 198 12.02 11.01 -2.01
CA ASN A 198 13.39 10.67 -2.39
C ASN A 198 13.89 9.35 -1.77
N THR A 199 12.99 8.39 -1.56
CA THR A 199 13.30 7.10 -0.95
C THR A 199 13.22 5.99 -1.98
N LYS A 200 14.26 5.17 -2.02
CA LYS A 200 14.26 3.88 -2.74
C LYS A 200 14.19 2.74 -1.73
N ILE A 201 13.30 1.79 -1.93
CA ILE A 201 13.19 0.56 -1.12
C ILE A 201 13.45 -0.63 -2.03
N THR A 202 14.51 -1.39 -1.76
CA THR A 202 14.70 -2.73 -2.31
C THR A 202 14.10 -3.73 -1.33
N LEU A 203 13.06 -4.44 -1.75
CA LEU A 203 12.29 -5.36 -0.93
C LEU A 203 12.41 -6.79 -1.45
N HIS A 204 13.07 -7.66 -0.71
CA HIS A 204 13.10 -9.12 -0.95
C HIS A 204 12.35 -9.91 0.13
N SER A 205 11.98 -9.25 1.20
CA SER A 205 11.22 -9.77 2.35
C SER A 205 9.72 -9.68 2.13
N THR A 206 8.95 -10.24 3.06
CA THR A 206 7.51 -10.07 3.13
C THR A 206 7.14 -9.13 4.27
N LEU A 207 6.39 -8.06 3.98
CA LEU A 207 5.71 -7.24 4.95
C LEU A 207 4.26 -7.72 5.04
N GLN A 208 3.88 -8.35 6.17
CA GLN A 208 2.57 -9.00 6.35
C GLN A 208 1.78 -8.35 7.46
N MET A 209 0.63 -7.78 7.11
CA MET A 209 -0.33 -7.28 8.11
C MET A 209 -0.96 -8.44 8.87
N LEU A 210 -1.07 -8.32 10.19
CA LEU A 210 -1.84 -9.23 11.03
C LEU A 210 -3.34 -8.96 10.89
N PRO A 211 -4.20 -9.99 11.11
CA PRO A 211 -5.64 -9.85 11.01
C PRO A 211 -6.18 -8.75 11.93
N THR A 212 -7.10 -7.95 11.38
CA THR A 212 -7.84 -6.93 12.13
C THR A 212 -9.33 -7.00 11.83
N ASN A 213 -10.16 -6.36 12.65
CA ASN A 213 -11.58 -6.16 12.39
C ASN A 213 -11.92 -4.71 12.02
N VAL A 214 -10.90 -3.91 11.70
CA VAL A 214 -11.08 -2.49 11.37
C VAL A 214 -11.44 -2.33 9.91
N GLY A 215 -12.58 -1.73 9.62
CA GLY A 215 -13.13 -1.57 8.27
C GLY A 215 -12.40 -0.57 7.37
N ALA A 216 -11.42 0.16 7.89
CA ALA A 216 -10.61 1.10 7.13
C ALA A 216 -9.21 1.21 7.73
N TYR A 217 -8.18 1.13 6.90
CA TYR A 217 -6.79 1.33 7.30
C TYR A 217 -5.91 1.66 6.09
N PHE A 218 -4.71 2.16 6.37
CA PHE A 218 -3.71 2.49 5.35
C PHE A 218 -2.36 1.94 5.79
N VAL A 219 -1.88 0.91 5.10
CA VAL A 219 -0.54 0.37 5.41
C VAL A 219 0.50 1.44 5.11
N PHE A 220 0.47 2.00 3.90
CA PHE A 220 1.28 3.15 3.50
C PHE A 220 0.37 4.32 3.13
N TRP A 221 0.52 5.41 3.88
CA TRP A 221 -0.21 6.66 3.67
C TRP A 221 0.70 7.71 3.07
N GLU A 222 0.53 7.96 1.77
CA GLU A 222 1.35 8.89 1.04
C GLU A 222 0.52 10.08 0.56
N HIS A 223 0.91 11.26 0.97
CA HIS A 223 0.26 12.50 0.56
C HIS A 223 1.29 13.54 0.13
N GLY A 224 1.24 13.96 -1.14
CA GLY A 224 2.19 14.93 -1.70
C GLY A 224 3.64 14.45 -1.77
N LYS A 225 3.89 13.15 -1.54
CA LYS A 225 5.24 12.57 -1.61
C LYS A 225 5.71 12.44 -3.05
N GLN A 226 7.04 12.46 -3.24
CA GLN A 226 7.63 12.37 -4.58
C GLN A 226 8.92 11.54 -4.62
N ASN A 227 9.23 11.02 -5.82
CA ASN A 227 10.46 10.27 -6.08
C ASN A 227 10.61 9.05 -5.17
N VAL A 228 9.56 8.21 -5.09
CA VAL A 228 9.58 6.98 -4.30
C VAL A 228 9.66 5.78 -5.24
N THR A 229 10.62 4.90 -5.00
CA THR A 229 10.76 3.63 -5.71
C THR A 229 10.68 2.47 -4.75
N ILE A 230 9.81 1.49 -5.04
CA ILE A 230 9.73 0.22 -4.33
C ILE A 230 9.96 -0.89 -5.36
N GLU A 231 11.08 -1.60 -5.23
CA GLU A 231 11.45 -2.64 -6.19
C GLU A 231 11.98 -3.91 -5.51
N GLY A 232 12.09 -4.99 -6.27
CA GLY A 232 12.62 -6.27 -5.76
C GLY A 232 11.69 -7.43 -6.07
N THR A 233 11.79 -8.50 -5.28
CA THR A 233 10.97 -9.73 -5.42
C THR A 233 10.07 -9.98 -4.21
N GLY A 234 10.05 -9.05 -3.26
CA GLY A 234 9.33 -9.18 -2.01
C GLY A 234 7.82 -9.00 -2.14
N THR A 235 7.16 -9.09 -1.01
CA THR A 235 5.70 -9.05 -0.93
C THR A 235 5.25 -8.03 0.11
N ILE A 236 4.19 -7.27 -0.20
CA ILE A 236 3.45 -6.47 0.77
C ILE A 236 2.03 -7.03 0.80
N ALA A 237 1.61 -7.51 1.97
CA ALA A 237 0.37 -8.22 2.13
C ALA A 237 -0.53 -7.60 3.21
N GLY A 238 -1.80 -7.44 2.86
CA GLY A 238 -2.87 -7.09 3.80
C GLY A 238 -3.43 -8.31 4.50
N ASP A 239 -4.60 -8.14 5.09
CA ASP A 239 -5.26 -9.16 5.90
C ASP A 239 -6.55 -9.73 5.28
N ASN A 240 -6.89 -9.41 4.02
CA ASN A 240 -8.18 -9.77 3.42
C ASN A 240 -8.59 -11.23 3.65
N LYS A 241 -7.66 -12.18 3.55
CA LYS A 241 -7.94 -13.61 3.75
C LYS A 241 -8.23 -14.00 5.21
N GLU A 242 -7.65 -13.28 6.14
CA GLU A 242 -7.74 -13.55 7.59
C GLU A 242 -8.51 -12.42 8.32
N HIS A 243 -9.12 -11.49 7.58
CA HIS A 243 -9.83 -10.34 8.16
C HIS A 243 -10.98 -10.78 9.06
N LEU A 244 -11.12 -10.12 10.21
CA LEU A 244 -12.09 -10.50 11.23
C LEU A 244 -13.38 -9.71 11.07
N TYR A 245 -14.44 -10.35 10.58
CA TYR A 245 -15.77 -9.74 10.38
C TYR A 245 -16.63 -9.75 11.66
N ASN A 246 -16.03 -9.57 12.82
CA ASN A 246 -16.69 -9.62 14.12
C ASN A 246 -17.07 -8.24 14.69
N CYS A 247 -17.14 -7.22 13.87
CA CYS A 247 -17.59 -5.90 14.27
C CYS A 247 -19.05 -5.64 13.84
N PRO A 248 -19.80 -4.72 14.50
CA PRO A 248 -21.21 -4.44 14.18
C PRO A 248 -21.47 -3.98 12.75
N PHE A 249 -20.44 -3.45 12.06
CA PHE A 249 -20.57 -2.86 10.72
C PHE A 249 -20.07 -3.77 9.59
N ALA A 250 -19.66 -4.98 9.89
CA ALA A 250 -19.13 -5.93 8.90
C ALA A 250 -20.11 -6.22 7.74
N GLY A 251 -21.41 -6.04 7.97
CA GLY A 251 -22.45 -6.15 6.94
C GLY A 251 -22.69 -4.89 6.10
N SER A 252 -22.05 -3.77 6.42
CA SER A 252 -22.21 -2.54 5.65
C SER A 252 -21.57 -2.66 4.27
N LYS A 253 -22.25 -2.21 3.21
CA LYS A 253 -21.70 -2.18 1.84
C LYS A 253 -20.44 -1.32 1.68
N TYR A 254 -20.14 -0.48 2.66
CA TYR A 254 -18.97 0.41 2.68
C TYR A 254 -17.84 -0.11 3.56
N TYR A 255 -18.09 -1.19 4.30
CA TYR A 255 -17.07 -1.80 5.14
C TYR A 255 -15.94 -2.33 4.27
N GLY A 256 -14.73 -1.87 4.52
CA GLY A 256 -13.54 -2.20 3.75
C GLY A 256 -13.38 -1.46 2.42
N GLU A 257 -14.18 -0.43 2.13
CA GLU A 257 -13.92 0.46 0.98
C GLU A 257 -12.53 1.11 1.06
N TRP A 258 -11.99 1.28 2.27
CA TRP A 258 -10.81 2.08 2.59
C TRP A 258 -9.65 1.27 3.21
N GLY A 259 -9.61 -0.02 3.03
CA GLY A 259 -8.51 -0.88 3.53
C GLY A 259 -7.37 -0.99 2.54
N PHE A 260 -6.52 0.04 2.39
CA PHE A 260 -5.50 0.13 1.33
C PHE A 260 -4.12 -0.34 1.79
N LEU A 261 -3.39 -1.05 0.90
CA LEU A 261 -1.95 -1.21 1.11
C LEU A 261 -1.22 0.10 0.84
N PHE A 262 -1.51 0.74 -0.29
CA PHE A 262 -0.96 2.05 -0.63
C PHE A 262 -2.07 3.05 -0.93
N ARG A 263 -2.06 4.16 -0.20
CA ARG A 263 -2.88 5.33 -0.50
C ARG A 263 -1.96 6.48 -0.90
N CYS A 264 -1.86 6.73 -2.20
CA CYS A 264 -0.99 7.75 -2.77
C CYS A 264 -1.83 8.88 -3.39
N PHE A 265 -1.94 10.00 -2.67
CA PHE A 265 -2.70 11.15 -3.12
C PHE A 265 -1.78 12.35 -3.38
N LYS A 266 -1.95 13.00 -4.53
CA LYS A 266 -1.10 14.12 -4.99
C LYS A 266 0.40 13.75 -5.10
N CYS A 267 0.69 12.47 -5.17
CA CYS A 267 2.06 11.96 -5.25
C CYS A 267 2.64 12.11 -6.65
N LYS A 268 3.99 12.19 -6.74
CA LYS A 268 4.70 12.33 -8.02
C LYS A 268 5.86 11.36 -8.13
N ASN A 269 6.08 10.83 -9.33
CA ASN A 269 7.23 9.97 -9.66
C ASN A 269 7.34 8.76 -8.73
N PHE A 270 6.31 7.93 -8.69
CA PHE A 270 6.30 6.66 -7.95
C PHE A 270 6.60 5.49 -8.89
N VAL A 271 7.42 4.57 -8.41
CA VAL A 271 7.79 3.34 -9.13
C VAL A 271 7.54 2.12 -8.26
N PHE A 272 6.75 1.19 -8.78
CA PHE A 272 6.59 -0.17 -8.23
C PHE A 272 7.14 -1.16 -9.27
N ARG A 273 8.14 -1.96 -8.89
CA ARG A 273 8.79 -2.88 -9.83
C ARG A 273 9.07 -4.24 -9.23
N GLY A 274 8.61 -5.31 -9.88
CA GLY A 274 8.97 -6.70 -9.57
C GLY A 274 8.33 -7.30 -8.32
N ILE A 275 7.71 -6.49 -7.47
CA ILE A 275 7.13 -6.90 -6.19
C ILE A 275 5.74 -7.53 -6.35
N THR A 276 5.26 -8.13 -5.26
CA THR A 276 3.88 -8.61 -5.13
C THR A 276 3.11 -7.75 -4.13
N LEU A 277 1.95 -7.23 -4.53
CA LEU A 277 0.96 -6.61 -3.66
C LEU A 277 -0.21 -7.56 -3.53
N ARG A 278 -0.58 -7.98 -2.32
CA ARG A 278 -1.64 -8.98 -2.18
C ARG A 278 -2.53 -8.79 -0.96
N ASP A 279 -3.71 -9.38 -1.06
CA ASP A 279 -4.65 -9.55 0.03
C ASP A 279 -5.03 -8.25 0.75
N ALA A 280 -5.13 -7.14 0.01
CA ALA A 280 -5.64 -5.89 0.55
C ALA A 280 -7.11 -6.03 0.96
N PHE A 281 -7.49 -5.50 2.11
CA PHE A 281 -8.89 -5.51 2.55
C PHE A 281 -9.78 -4.55 1.73
N GLY A 282 -9.23 -3.52 1.13
CA GLY A 282 -9.82 -2.69 0.08
C GLY A 282 -9.05 -2.85 -1.23
N ASP A 283 -8.26 -1.85 -1.59
CA ASP A 283 -7.44 -1.81 -2.80
C ASP A 283 -5.95 -2.03 -2.46
N CYS A 284 -5.21 -2.71 -3.34
CA CYS A 284 -3.75 -2.81 -3.16
C CYS A 284 -3.07 -1.45 -3.35
N LEU A 285 -3.53 -0.66 -4.31
CA LEU A 285 -2.98 0.66 -4.57
C LEU A 285 -4.09 1.62 -5.04
N ILE A 286 -4.16 2.80 -4.44
CA ILE A 286 -4.86 3.94 -5.01
C ILE A 286 -3.86 5.06 -5.29
N PHE A 287 -3.81 5.54 -6.55
CA PHE A 287 -2.93 6.62 -6.97
C PHE A 287 -3.75 7.68 -7.70
N GLN A 288 -4.06 8.76 -6.99
CA GLN A 288 -5.04 9.76 -7.46
C GLN A 288 -4.65 11.18 -7.07
N GLY A 289 -5.21 12.13 -7.80
CA GLY A 289 -5.35 13.51 -7.35
C GLY A 289 -6.28 13.62 -6.14
N SER A 290 -6.31 14.77 -5.49
CA SER A 290 -7.21 15.02 -4.37
C SER A 290 -7.97 16.34 -4.57
N HIS A 291 -9.27 16.32 -4.28
CA HIS A 291 -10.13 17.51 -4.28
C HIS A 291 -10.36 18.06 -2.86
N ILE A 292 -9.92 17.34 -1.84
CA ILE A 292 -10.34 17.57 -0.44
C ILE A 292 -9.60 18.73 0.21
N ASP A 293 -8.39 19.02 -0.27
CA ASP A 293 -7.54 20.00 0.36
C ASP A 293 -7.89 21.42 -0.08
N ASN A 294 -8.22 22.28 0.87
CA ASN A 294 -8.29 23.72 0.69
C ASN A 294 -6.88 24.33 0.49
N GLU A 295 -5.85 23.50 0.43
CA GLU A 295 -4.47 23.95 0.27
C GLU A 295 -4.20 24.48 -1.14
N LYS A 296 -3.51 25.59 -1.20
CA LYS A 296 -2.94 26.11 -2.44
C LYS A 296 -1.88 25.13 -2.93
N GLY A 297 -2.12 24.46 -4.04
CA GLY A 297 -1.15 23.51 -4.61
C GLY A 297 -1.72 22.66 -5.73
N THR A 298 -0.88 21.85 -6.33
CA THR A 298 -1.28 20.86 -7.36
C THR A 298 -2.23 19.83 -6.79
N ARG A 299 -3.38 19.63 -7.44
CA ARG A 299 -4.42 18.67 -7.03
C ARG A 299 -4.26 17.30 -7.69
N TYR A 300 -3.41 17.17 -8.69
CA TYR A 300 -3.23 15.93 -9.43
C TYR A 300 -2.08 15.06 -8.88
N ALA A 301 -2.17 13.77 -9.14
CA ALA A 301 -1.06 12.82 -9.02
C ALA A 301 -0.43 12.62 -10.41
N GLU A 302 0.88 12.34 -10.48
CA GLU A 302 1.61 12.30 -11.73
C GLU A 302 2.83 11.38 -11.68
N GLY A 303 3.13 10.73 -12.80
CA GLY A 303 4.37 9.97 -12.95
C GLY A 303 4.35 8.67 -12.16
N LEU A 304 3.47 7.72 -12.51
CA LEU A 304 3.43 6.39 -11.91
C LEU A 304 3.95 5.36 -12.91
N LEU A 305 4.91 4.55 -12.48
CA LEU A 305 5.32 3.33 -13.17
C LEU A 305 5.02 2.10 -12.34
N ILE A 306 4.23 1.17 -12.88
CA ILE A 306 4.01 -0.17 -12.32
C ILE A 306 4.51 -1.18 -13.34
N GLU A 307 5.58 -1.90 -13.02
CA GLU A 307 6.27 -2.77 -13.95
C GLU A 307 6.59 -4.13 -13.35
N ASN A 308 6.22 -5.22 -14.03
CA ASN A 308 6.47 -6.59 -13.57
C ASN A 308 5.89 -6.87 -12.16
N VAL A 309 4.79 -6.24 -11.78
CA VAL A 309 4.16 -6.37 -10.46
C VAL A 309 3.04 -7.40 -10.51
N LYS A 310 2.94 -8.21 -9.44
CA LYS A 310 1.78 -9.10 -9.23
C LYS A 310 0.82 -8.44 -8.25
N ILE A 311 -0.46 -8.37 -8.61
CA ILE A 311 -1.54 -7.82 -7.78
C ILE A 311 -2.57 -8.91 -7.58
N ILE A 312 -2.70 -9.39 -6.33
CA ILE A 312 -3.39 -10.65 -6.02
C ILE A 312 -4.38 -10.48 -4.88
N GLY A 313 -5.62 -10.92 -5.06
CA GLY A 313 -6.56 -11.15 -3.98
C GLY A 313 -7.04 -9.90 -3.24
N ALA A 314 -7.00 -8.74 -3.86
CA ALA A 314 -7.63 -7.55 -3.30
C ALA A 314 -9.15 -7.73 -3.17
N ARG A 315 -9.74 -7.36 -2.02
CA ARG A 315 -11.17 -7.55 -1.81
C ARG A 315 -12.03 -6.61 -2.67
N ARG A 316 -11.57 -5.38 -2.90
CA ARG A 316 -12.26 -4.37 -3.71
C ARG A 316 -11.57 -4.23 -5.06
N ASN A 317 -10.55 -3.41 -5.19
CA ASN A 317 -9.81 -3.25 -6.43
C ASN A 317 -8.35 -3.71 -6.29
N GLY A 318 -7.78 -4.24 -7.37
CA GLY A 318 -6.33 -4.41 -7.42
C GLY A 318 -5.65 -3.04 -7.34
N ILE A 319 -5.94 -2.16 -8.29
CA ILE A 319 -5.46 -0.77 -8.28
C ILE A 319 -6.56 0.19 -8.73
N ALA A 320 -6.53 1.42 -8.22
CA ALA A 320 -7.39 2.52 -8.65
C ALA A 320 -6.54 3.71 -9.10
N ILE A 321 -6.81 4.24 -10.31
CA ILE A 321 -6.00 5.26 -10.97
C ILE A 321 -6.85 6.50 -11.31
N GLY A 322 -6.37 7.66 -10.85
CA GLY A 322 -6.86 8.97 -11.25
C GLY A 322 -5.68 9.94 -11.38
N ALA A 323 -4.83 9.76 -12.40
CA ALA A 323 -3.53 10.41 -12.47
C ALA A 323 -3.05 10.64 -13.92
N ARG A 324 -1.94 11.37 -14.03
CA ARG A 324 -1.30 11.71 -15.30
C ARG A 324 0.03 11.00 -15.47
N ASN A 325 0.46 10.77 -16.72
CA ASN A 325 1.74 10.15 -17.04
C ASN A 325 1.94 8.82 -16.31
N VAL A 326 1.02 7.88 -16.53
CA VAL A 326 0.99 6.57 -15.88
C VAL A 326 1.38 5.48 -16.87
N VAL A 327 2.28 4.60 -16.47
CA VAL A 327 2.63 3.39 -17.23
C VAL A 327 2.44 2.16 -16.35
N ILE A 328 1.62 1.21 -16.82
CA ILE A 328 1.39 -0.09 -16.21
C ILE A 328 1.76 -1.14 -17.23
N ARG A 329 2.82 -1.91 -16.99
CA ARG A 329 3.28 -2.88 -17.99
C ARG A 329 3.77 -4.19 -17.41
N ASN A 330 3.55 -5.27 -18.15
CA ASN A 330 3.96 -6.63 -17.79
C ASN A 330 3.45 -7.05 -16.39
N CYS A 331 2.28 -6.58 -15.98
CA CYS A 331 1.71 -6.86 -14.66
C CYS A 331 0.73 -8.04 -14.73
N HIS A 332 0.57 -8.70 -13.59
CA HIS A 332 -0.38 -9.79 -13.43
C HIS A 332 -1.41 -9.46 -12.35
N PHE A 333 -2.69 -9.57 -12.69
CA PHE A 333 -3.81 -9.31 -11.81
C PHE A 333 -4.60 -10.60 -11.58
N GLU A 334 -4.72 -11.06 -10.33
CA GLU A 334 -5.42 -12.31 -10.03
C GLU A 334 -6.30 -12.18 -8.79
N GLY A 335 -7.55 -12.66 -8.91
CA GLY A 335 -8.47 -12.83 -7.77
C GLY A 335 -8.95 -11.53 -7.15
N CYS A 336 -8.93 -10.41 -7.86
CA CYS A 336 -9.41 -9.13 -7.35
C CYS A 336 -10.94 -9.04 -7.40
N GLY A 337 -11.55 -8.53 -6.33
CA GLY A 337 -12.99 -8.29 -6.25
C GLY A 337 -13.87 -9.53 -6.14
N ILE A 338 -13.31 -10.75 -6.05
CA ILE A 338 -14.09 -12.00 -6.08
C ILE A 338 -14.73 -12.35 -4.74
N THR A 339 -14.29 -11.81 -3.62
CA THR A 339 -14.85 -12.08 -2.29
C THR A 339 -16.31 -11.62 -2.24
N SER A 340 -17.24 -12.59 -2.34
CA SER A 340 -18.65 -12.29 -2.63
C SER A 340 -19.45 -11.77 -1.45
N ALA A 341 -19.23 -12.31 -0.26
CA ALA A 341 -20.10 -12.06 0.91
C ALA A 341 -20.01 -10.62 1.43
N HIS A 342 -18.86 -9.94 1.22
CA HIS A 342 -18.59 -8.61 1.75
C HIS A 342 -17.95 -7.70 0.69
N GLY A 343 -18.13 -8.01 -0.61
CA GLY A 343 -17.50 -7.26 -1.70
C GLY A 343 -18.05 -5.86 -1.85
N THR A 344 -17.19 -4.85 -1.78
CA THR A 344 -17.53 -3.45 -2.01
C THR A 344 -17.26 -3.07 -3.47
N PRO A 345 -18.24 -2.51 -4.22
CA PRO A 345 -18.00 -2.05 -5.59
C PRO A 345 -16.86 -1.03 -5.67
N PRO A 346 -16.16 -0.89 -6.82
CA PRO A 346 -16.48 -1.50 -8.13
C PRO A 346 -15.97 -2.93 -8.37
N ARG A 347 -15.05 -3.48 -7.58
CA ARG A 347 -14.55 -4.87 -7.64
C ARG A 347 -13.75 -5.17 -8.92
N CYS A 348 -12.84 -4.30 -9.26
CA CYS A 348 -12.06 -4.40 -10.49
C CYS A 348 -10.59 -4.79 -10.22
N ALA A 349 -9.96 -5.49 -11.15
CA ALA A 349 -8.52 -5.67 -11.09
C ALA A 349 -7.80 -4.33 -11.26
N ILE A 350 -8.25 -3.52 -12.21
CA ILE A 350 -7.86 -2.12 -12.33
C ILE A 350 -9.09 -1.24 -12.53
N ASP A 351 -9.13 -0.10 -11.83
CA ASP A 351 -10.21 0.89 -11.92
C ASP A 351 -9.66 2.26 -12.30
N PHE A 352 -10.12 2.78 -13.43
CA PHE A 352 -9.80 4.13 -13.90
C PHE A 352 -10.91 5.09 -13.45
N GLU A 353 -10.85 5.52 -12.20
CA GLU A 353 -11.91 6.33 -11.57
C GLU A 353 -11.32 7.54 -10.84
N PRO A 354 -10.97 8.63 -11.54
CA PRO A 354 -10.57 9.86 -10.88
C PRO A 354 -11.75 10.49 -10.14
N ASP A 355 -11.51 10.88 -8.88
CA ASP A 355 -12.57 11.47 -8.04
C ASP A 355 -12.91 12.89 -8.50
N LYS A 356 -14.23 13.15 -8.68
CA LYS A 356 -14.79 14.49 -8.99
C LYS A 356 -14.16 15.24 -10.18
N VAL A 357 -13.78 14.52 -11.22
CA VAL A 357 -13.18 15.10 -12.44
C VAL A 357 -14.01 16.24 -13.07
N LYS A 358 -15.35 16.24 -12.90
CA LYS A 358 -16.21 17.32 -13.38
C LYS A 358 -15.94 18.67 -12.73
N SER A 359 -15.63 18.66 -11.42
CA SER A 359 -15.35 19.88 -10.66
C SER A 359 -13.87 20.27 -10.72
N TYR A 360 -13.01 19.29 -10.92
CA TYR A 360 -11.56 19.43 -10.93
C TYR A 360 -10.96 18.62 -12.09
N PRO A 361 -11.02 19.13 -13.33
CA PRO A 361 -10.53 18.43 -14.52
C PRO A 361 -9.07 17.99 -14.42
N GLU A 362 -8.27 18.72 -13.67
CA GLU A 362 -6.87 18.44 -13.46
C GLU A 362 -6.58 17.12 -12.73
N ILE A 363 -7.55 16.55 -12.03
CA ILE A 363 -7.41 15.23 -11.38
C ILE A 363 -7.78 14.05 -12.29
N GLY A 364 -8.20 14.32 -13.52
CA GLY A 364 -8.54 13.30 -14.51
C GLY A 364 -7.33 12.49 -14.98
N ASN A 365 -7.61 11.37 -15.64
CA ASN A 365 -6.58 10.58 -16.30
C ASN A 365 -6.08 11.30 -17.56
N GLU A 366 -4.77 11.37 -17.72
CA GLU A 366 -4.11 11.93 -18.89
C GLU A 366 -2.82 11.18 -19.20
N ASN A 367 -2.59 10.79 -20.46
CA ASN A 367 -1.40 10.04 -20.88
C ASN A 367 -1.17 8.78 -20.03
N VAL A 368 -2.19 7.93 -19.94
CA VAL A 368 -2.14 6.65 -19.23
C VAL A 368 -1.93 5.54 -20.24
N LEU A 369 -0.91 4.73 -20.05
CA LEU A 369 -0.62 3.55 -20.85
C LEU A 369 -0.66 2.29 -19.97
N MET A 370 -1.47 1.32 -20.37
CA MET A 370 -1.43 -0.04 -19.84
C MET A 370 -1.09 -1.01 -20.96
N GLU A 371 -0.05 -1.84 -20.78
CA GLU A 371 0.36 -2.76 -21.83
C GLU A 371 0.86 -4.11 -21.31
N LYS A 372 0.63 -5.17 -22.11
CA LYS A 372 1.14 -6.53 -21.85
C LYS A 372 0.79 -7.05 -20.45
N CYS A 373 -0.39 -6.70 -19.95
CA CYS A 373 -0.88 -7.17 -18.66
C CYS A 373 -1.75 -8.42 -18.84
N THR A 374 -1.72 -9.28 -17.84
CA THR A 374 -2.50 -10.53 -17.77
C THR A 374 -3.45 -10.51 -16.60
N PHE A 375 -4.61 -11.14 -16.79
CA PHE A 375 -5.71 -11.15 -15.85
C PHE A 375 -6.17 -12.58 -15.60
N LYS A 376 -6.56 -12.90 -14.36
CA LYS A 376 -7.05 -14.23 -14.01
C LYS A 376 -8.01 -14.17 -12.83
N ASN A 377 -9.17 -14.77 -12.97
CA ASN A 377 -10.15 -14.94 -11.89
C ASN A 377 -10.53 -13.63 -11.16
N ASN A 378 -10.59 -12.50 -11.83
CA ASN A 378 -11.08 -11.25 -11.26
C ASN A 378 -12.60 -11.15 -11.40
N TYR A 379 -13.24 -10.31 -10.60
CA TYR A 379 -14.67 -10.06 -10.79
C TYR A 379 -14.92 -9.22 -12.05
N TYR A 380 -14.19 -8.10 -12.19
CA TYR A 380 -14.01 -7.35 -13.43
C TYR A 380 -12.52 -7.15 -13.67
N ASP A 381 -12.05 -7.29 -14.91
CA ASP A 381 -10.65 -7.04 -15.22
C ASP A 381 -10.35 -5.54 -15.29
N VAL A 382 -11.23 -4.77 -15.92
CA VAL A 382 -11.10 -3.31 -15.99
C VAL A 382 -12.42 -2.68 -15.58
N GLY A 383 -12.33 -1.71 -14.67
CA GLY A 383 -13.35 -0.73 -14.36
C GLY A 383 -12.97 0.64 -14.93
N SER A 384 -13.96 1.39 -15.33
CA SER A 384 -13.79 2.80 -15.62
C SER A 384 -15.12 3.52 -15.42
N TYR A 385 -15.10 4.54 -14.58
CA TYR A 385 -16.27 5.33 -14.28
C TYR A 385 -15.91 6.81 -14.29
N ARG A 386 -16.55 7.57 -15.21
CA ARG A 386 -16.32 9.01 -15.37
C ARG A 386 -14.82 9.37 -15.48
N ASN A 387 -14.10 8.53 -16.21
CA ASN A 387 -12.64 8.60 -16.33
C ASN A 387 -12.13 9.94 -16.86
N ASN A 388 -12.94 10.63 -17.68
CA ASN A 388 -12.56 11.89 -18.28
C ASN A 388 -13.77 12.72 -18.68
N LEU A 389 -13.57 14.00 -18.99
CA LEU A 389 -14.62 14.87 -19.52
C LEU A 389 -14.78 14.70 -21.02
N SER A 390 -16.03 14.80 -21.50
CA SER A 390 -16.34 14.74 -22.94
C SER A 390 -15.65 15.85 -23.75
N GLU A 391 -15.39 16.99 -23.15
CA GLU A 391 -14.77 18.17 -23.74
C GLU A 391 -13.24 18.07 -23.85
N TYR A 392 -12.61 17.06 -23.25
CA TYR A 392 -11.14 16.97 -23.23
C TYR A 392 -10.50 16.86 -24.62
N GLY A 393 -11.21 16.32 -25.58
CA GLY A 393 -10.84 16.31 -26.99
C GLY A 393 -9.61 15.47 -27.35
N LYS A 394 -8.97 14.78 -26.39
CA LYS A 394 -7.76 13.98 -26.60
C LYS A 394 -7.81 12.65 -25.86
N LEU A 395 -7.10 11.67 -26.40
CA LEU A 395 -6.99 10.34 -25.83
C LEU A 395 -6.35 10.42 -24.44
N ALA A 396 -7.04 9.86 -23.45
CA ALA A 396 -6.62 9.89 -22.04
C ALA A 396 -5.94 8.59 -21.60
N THR A 397 -6.47 7.44 -22.04
CA THR A 397 -6.02 6.13 -21.60
C THR A 397 -5.89 5.21 -22.81
N THR A 398 -4.75 4.56 -22.96
CA THR A 398 -4.49 3.51 -23.94
C THR A 398 -4.21 2.19 -23.24
N ILE A 399 -4.93 1.14 -23.63
CA ILE A 399 -4.74 -0.23 -23.16
C ILE A 399 -4.37 -1.07 -24.38
N LYS A 400 -3.20 -1.72 -24.36
CA LYS A 400 -2.76 -2.50 -25.50
C LYS A 400 -2.09 -3.82 -25.17
N ASN A 401 -2.22 -4.78 -26.07
CA ASN A 401 -1.60 -6.11 -25.95
C ASN A 401 -1.99 -6.81 -24.63
N CYS A 402 -3.25 -6.70 -24.23
CA CYS A 402 -3.77 -7.32 -23.00
C CYS A 402 -4.76 -8.44 -23.32
N ILE A 403 -4.74 -9.49 -22.51
CA ILE A 403 -5.68 -10.61 -22.58
C ILE A 403 -6.55 -10.56 -21.34
N PHE A 404 -7.81 -10.18 -21.51
CA PHE A 404 -8.78 -10.17 -20.42
C PHE A 404 -9.48 -11.51 -20.29
N THR A 405 -9.83 -11.89 -19.07
CA THR A 405 -10.52 -13.15 -18.75
C THR A 405 -11.88 -12.94 -18.08
N ALA A 406 -12.08 -11.76 -17.48
CA ALA A 406 -13.32 -11.33 -16.87
C ALA A 406 -13.94 -10.13 -17.63
N PRO A 407 -15.23 -9.83 -17.43
CA PRO A 407 -15.90 -8.71 -18.07
C PRO A 407 -15.22 -7.37 -17.77
N LEU A 408 -15.33 -6.44 -18.70
CA LEU A 408 -14.96 -5.04 -18.49
C LEU A 408 -16.20 -4.25 -18.03
N LYS A 409 -16.05 -3.38 -17.04
CA LYS A 409 -17.09 -2.47 -16.56
C LYS A 409 -16.73 -1.03 -16.88
N ILE A 410 -17.26 -0.50 -18.00
CA ILE A 410 -16.93 0.83 -18.51
C ILE A 410 -18.20 1.67 -18.59
N GLU A 411 -18.32 2.72 -17.77
CA GLU A 411 -19.50 3.57 -17.69
C GLU A 411 -19.15 5.05 -17.66
N GLY A 412 -19.76 5.83 -18.55
CA GLY A 412 -19.55 7.28 -18.62
C GLY A 412 -18.09 7.68 -18.88
N THR A 413 -17.35 6.84 -19.57
CA THR A 413 -15.92 6.99 -19.87
C THR A 413 -15.74 7.63 -21.24
N TYR A 414 -14.72 8.50 -21.35
CA TYR A 414 -14.40 9.19 -22.59
C TYR A 414 -12.91 9.04 -22.91
N TRP A 415 -12.60 8.99 -24.24
CA TRP A 415 -11.22 9.03 -24.73
C TRP A 415 -10.33 7.88 -24.25
N MET A 416 -10.87 6.65 -24.29
CA MET A 416 -10.13 5.43 -23.99
C MET A 416 -9.95 4.59 -25.24
N ARG A 417 -8.76 4.02 -25.44
CA ARG A 417 -8.40 3.17 -26.55
C ARG A 417 -7.95 1.81 -26.10
N PHE A 418 -8.44 0.78 -26.81
CA PHE A 418 -7.97 -0.60 -26.73
C PHE A 418 -7.31 -0.99 -28.04
N GLU A 419 -6.08 -1.49 -27.99
CA GLU A 419 -5.32 -1.93 -29.16
C GLU A 419 -4.83 -3.36 -28.98
N ASN A 420 -5.08 -4.23 -29.96
CA ASN A 420 -4.63 -5.63 -29.94
C ASN A 420 -4.95 -6.34 -28.63
N CYS A 421 -6.20 -6.24 -28.17
CA CYS A 421 -6.67 -6.84 -26.92
C CYS A 421 -7.67 -7.94 -27.22
N TYR A 422 -7.64 -9.01 -26.38
CA TYR A 422 -8.75 -9.96 -26.31
C TYR A 422 -9.70 -9.53 -25.20
N ILE A 423 -10.98 -9.34 -25.53
CA ILE A 423 -12.04 -8.89 -24.63
C ILE A 423 -13.12 -9.99 -24.59
N PRO A 424 -13.17 -10.83 -23.55
CA PRO A 424 -14.03 -12.04 -23.54
C PRO A 424 -15.50 -11.71 -23.57
N PHE A 425 -15.87 -10.61 -22.92
CA PHE A 425 -17.26 -10.25 -22.78
C PHE A 425 -17.41 -8.73 -22.53
N VAL A 426 -18.27 -8.12 -23.31
CA VAL A 426 -18.80 -6.80 -23.03
C VAL A 426 -20.18 -7.04 -22.44
N TRP A 427 -20.34 -6.80 -21.16
CA TRP A 427 -21.56 -7.10 -20.41
C TRP A 427 -22.74 -6.27 -20.94
N ASN A 428 -23.84 -6.94 -21.25
CA ASN A 428 -25.13 -6.33 -21.52
C ASN A 428 -26.17 -7.05 -20.65
N SER A 429 -26.58 -6.48 -19.53
CA SER A 429 -27.73 -6.97 -18.81
C SER A 429 -28.97 -6.28 -19.36
N LYS A 430 -30.05 -7.00 -19.56
CA LYS A 430 -31.34 -6.42 -19.96
C LYS A 430 -31.84 -5.37 -18.96
N ASP A 431 -31.36 -5.46 -17.73
CA ASP A 431 -31.75 -4.60 -16.61
C ASP A 431 -30.67 -3.57 -16.24
N ASP A 432 -29.40 -3.79 -16.64
CA ASP A 432 -28.32 -2.85 -16.37
C ASP A 432 -27.68 -2.43 -17.70
N LYS A 433 -28.13 -1.40 -18.12
CA LYS A 433 -27.75 -0.36 -19.07
C LYS A 433 -26.27 -0.46 -19.43
N SER A 434 -26.05 -1.00 -20.60
CA SER A 434 -24.79 -1.40 -21.25
C SER A 434 -23.50 -0.76 -20.72
N ILE A 435 -22.45 -1.55 -20.66
CA ILE A 435 -21.07 -1.19 -20.29
C ILE A 435 -20.57 0.09 -20.97
N LEU A 436 -20.98 0.34 -22.20
CA LEU A 436 -20.67 1.56 -22.94
C LEU A 436 -21.75 2.64 -22.80
N ARG A 437 -22.65 2.50 -21.82
CA ARG A 437 -23.70 3.49 -21.61
C ARG A 437 -23.08 4.82 -21.21
N TYR A 438 -23.36 5.82 -22.00
CA TYR A 438 -22.83 7.18 -21.86
C TYR A 438 -21.31 7.31 -22.10
N SER A 439 -20.60 6.23 -22.51
CA SER A 439 -19.19 6.33 -22.90
C SER A 439 -19.08 6.81 -24.35
N LYS A 440 -18.16 7.76 -24.59
CA LYS A 440 -17.98 8.39 -25.91
C LYS A 440 -16.51 8.43 -26.31
N HIS A 441 -16.27 8.48 -27.62
CA HIS A 441 -14.92 8.57 -28.18
C HIS A 441 -14.02 7.40 -27.76
N MET A 442 -14.61 6.21 -27.57
CA MET A 442 -13.87 4.98 -27.35
C MET A 442 -13.33 4.47 -28.68
N GLU A 443 -12.12 3.93 -28.68
CA GLU A 443 -11.51 3.34 -29.85
C GLU A 443 -11.10 1.89 -29.56
N PHE A 444 -11.46 0.98 -30.47
CA PHE A 444 -11.05 -0.42 -30.44
C PHE A 444 -10.34 -0.72 -31.77
N ILE A 445 -9.07 -1.08 -31.69
CA ILE A 445 -8.22 -1.31 -32.86
C ILE A 445 -7.61 -2.70 -32.76
N ASP A 446 -7.78 -3.53 -33.82
CA ASP A 446 -7.26 -4.90 -33.88
C ASP A 446 -7.67 -5.78 -32.66
N CYS A 447 -8.82 -5.50 -32.04
CA CYS A 447 -9.31 -6.25 -30.89
C CYS A 447 -10.12 -7.49 -31.32
N GLU A 448 -10.06 -8.51 -30.47
CA GLU A 448 -10.92 -9.69 -30.59
C GLU A 448 -11.94 -9.72 -29.46
N PHE A 449 -13.22 -9.85 -29.77
CA PHE A 449 -14.30 -9.94 -28.81
C PHE A 449 -14.81 -11.38 -28.73
N GLY A 450 -14.77 -11.97 -27.54
CA GLY A 450 -15.26 -13.33 -27.32
C GLY A 450 -16.77 -13.44 -27.47
N ARG A 451 -17.53 -12.45 -27.00
CA ARG A 451 -18.98 -12.32 -27.15
C ARG A 451 -19.36 -10.86 -27.23
N LEU A 452 -19.95 -10.43 -28.32
CA LEU A 452 -20.47 -9.09 -28.50
C LEU A 452 -21.95 -9.16 -28.91
N ASP A 453 -22.79 -8.39 -28.24
CA ASP A 453 -24.16 -8.14 -28.69
C ASP A 453 -24.14 -7.01 -29.73
N LEU A 454 -24.59 -7.29 -30.94
CA LEU A 454 -24.59 -6.32 -32.04
C LEU A 454 -25.39 -5.04 -31.73
N SER A 455 -26.39 -5.11 -30.86
CA SER A 455 -27.12 -3.91 -30.38
C SER A 455 -26.21 -2.94 -29.63
N VAL A 456 -25.13 -3.43 -29.02
CA VAL A 456 -24.11 -2.60 -28.37
C VAL A 456 -23.27 -1.83 -29.40
N VAL A 457 -22.99 -2.42 -30.54
CA VAL A 457 -22.25 -1.77 -31.65
C VAL A 457 -23.05 -0.62 -32.23
N GLU A 458 -24.35 -0.81 -32.45
CA GLU A 458 -25.25 0.26 -32.95
C GLU A 458 -25.38 1.43 -32.00
N LEU A 459 -25.53 1.16 -30.71
CA LEU A 459 -25.53 2.21 -29.67
C LEU A 459 -24.17 2.91 -29.55
N ALA A 460 -23.10 2.16 -29.78
CA ALA A 460 -21.73 2.67 -29.70
C ALA A 460 -21.40 3.65 -30.84
N THR A 461 -21.88 3.41 -32.05
CA THR A 461 -21.68 4.33 -33.19
C THR A 461 -22.36 5.67 -32.98
N LYS A 462 -23.49 5.71 -32.30
CA LYS A 462 -24.18 6.96 -31.91
C LYS A 462 -23.37 7.80 -30.92
N ASN A 463 -22.42 7.20 -30.22
CA ASN A 463 -21.57 7.84 -29.22
C ASN A 463 -20.14 8.14 -29.73
N TYR A 464 -19.95 8.20 -31.04
CA TYR A 464 -18.64 8.43 -31.67
C TYR A 464 -17.58 7.37 -31.33
N ASN A 465 -17.97 6.17 -30.92
CA ASN A 465 -17.06 5.07 -30.67
C ASN A 465 -16.64 4.41 -32.01
N LYS A 466 -15.37 4.01 -32.12
CA LYS A 466 -14.77 3.48 -33.35
C LYS A 466 -14.28 2.06 -33.15
N TYR A 467 -14.54 1.20 -34.11
CA TYR A 467 -14.07 -0.18 -34.19
C TYR A 467 -13.29 -0.36 -35.49
N THR A 468 -11.99 -0.60 -35.38
CA THR A 468 -11.12 -0.74 -36.58
C THR A 468 -10.49 -2.12 -36.57
N ARG A 469 -10.71 -2.89 -37.66
CA ARG A 469 -10.17 -4.26 -37.85
C ARG A 469 -10.44 -5.23 -36.69
N CYS A 470 -11.57 -5.06 -35.99
CA CYS A 470 -11.95 -5.93 -34.89
C CYS A 470 -12.59 -7.24 -35.37
N LYS A 471 -12.33 -8.31 -34.61
CA LYS A 471 -12.94 -9.63 -34.80
C LYS A 471 -14.02 -9.89 -33.77
N TYR A 472 -15.10 -10.52 -34.22
CA TYR A 472 -16.26 -10.81 -33.39
C TYR A 472 -16.60 -12.30 -33.48
N ASN A 473 -16.59 -12.98 -32.34
CA ASN A 473 -17.08 -14.34 -32.25
C ASN A 473 -18.61 -14.33 -32.12
N THR A 474 -19.32 -14.17 -33.20
CA THR A 474 -20.78 -14.29 -33.22
C THR A 474 -21.17 -15.76 -33.14
N LYS A 475 -21.47 -16.27 -31.94
CA LYS A 475 -22.31 -17.46 -31.83
C LYS A 475 -23.70 -17.06 -32.31
N LYS A 476 -24.10 -17.51 -33.53
CA LYS A 476 -25.51 -17.51 -33.92
C LYS A 476 -26.28 -18.22 -32.79
N LYS A 477 -27.34 -17.55 -32.29
CA LYS A 477 -28.35 -18.18 -31.45
C LYS A 477 -28.97 -19.37 -32.13
#